data_88a81876781c6726028d26b5fd5d8563
#
_entry.id   88a81876781c6726028d26b5fd5d8563
#
_cell.length_a   1.000
_cell.length_b   1.000
_cell.length_c   1.000
_cell.angle_alpha   90.00
_cell.angle_beta   90.00
_cell.angle_gamma   90.00
#
_symmetry.space_group_name_H-M   'P 1'
#
loop_
_entity.id
_entity.type
_entity.pdbx_description
1 polymer ?
#
loop_
_entity_poly.entity_id
_entity_poly.type
_entity_poly.pdbx_seq_one_letter_code
_entity_poly.pdbx_strand_id
1 'polypeptide(L)'
;MILKHQSIKQYVQKHMLSDILKHIELCARTSYKSEDKFDTNKSSSLFVENMIKSGHTSVLEHGTVYLTVLSDRKEIINFYSTNPYSTVMNDGLLTYITTNYRVIEENKRYGDLMSYMSAPTKHIKRFTFLITTDRGTSHEIVRHRSMSFTQESTRYCNYSNNRFNNNVTYIIPEWSNVPEGKYNIYSSNVPWLNTTESCFYDGLIDNESDYFGLLNIGWTTEQAR
;
A
#
# COMPACT_ATOMS: atom_id res chain seq x y z
N MET A 1 21.69 7.95 -6.77
CA MET A 1 20.68 6.88 -6.67
C MET A 1 20.70 6.16 -5.34
N ILE A 2 19.62 5.51 -4.96
CA ILE A 2 19.52 4.66 -3.77
C ILE A 2 19.28 3.22 -4.23
N LEU A 3 20.03 2.27 -3.69
CA LEU A 3 19.86 0.84 -3.93
C LEU A 3 19.30 0.15 -2.69
N LYS A 4 18.28 -0.70 -2.87
CA LYS A 4 17.64 -1.49 -1.81
C LYS A 4 17.37 -2.92 -2.27
N HIS A 5 17.46 -3.87 -1.32
CA HIS A 5 16.97 -5.23 -1.56
C HIS A 5 15.44 -5.31 -1.52
N GLN A 6 14.92 -6.35 -2.13
CA GLN A 6 13.51 -6.71 -1.99
C GLN A 6 13.19 -7.03 -0.53
N SER A 7 12.00 -6.69 -0.09
CA SER A 7 11.58 -6.99 1.27
C SER A 7 10.07 -7.11 1.40
N ILE A 8 9.63 -7.88 2.40
CA ILE A 8 8.22 -8.05 2.76
C ILE A 8 8.09 -7.77 4.25
N LYS A 9 7.16 -6.90 4.60
CA LYS A 9 6.81 -6.58 5.98
C LYS A 9 5.31 -6.72 6.19
N GLN A 10 4.88 -7.50 7.16
CA GLN A 10 3.47 -7.56 7.54
C GLN A 10 3.08 -6.31 8.34
N TYR A 11 1.97 -5.70 7.95
CA TYR A 11 1.28 -4.69 8.74
C TYR A 11 0.14 -5.34 9.53
N VAL A 12 0.16 -5.17 10.85
CA VAL A 12 -0.86 -5.73 11.74
C VAL A 12 -1.91 -4.67 12.02
N GLN A 13 -3.15 -4.93 11.60
CA GLN A 13 -4.30 -4.10 11.93
C GLN A 13 -4.94 -4.62 13.22
N LYS A 14 -5.17 -3.74 14.18
CA LYS A 14 -6.08 -3.99 15.31
C LYS A 14 -7.53 -3.77 14.86
N HIS A 15 -8.49 -4.06 15.73
CA HIS A 15 -9.91 -4.19 15.33
C HIS A 15 -10.82 -3.06 15.81
N MET A 16 -10.31 -2.06 16.55
CA MET A 16 -11.08 -0.86 16.88
C MET A 16 -11.21 0.06 15.67
N LEU A 17 -12.28 0.84 15.55
CA LEU A 17 -12.48 1.76 14.43
C LEU A 17 -11.30 2.71 14.22
N SER A 18 -10.76 3.26 15.31
CA SER A 18 -9.56 4.11 15.24
C SER A 18 -8.35 3.40 14.64
N ASP A 19 -8.18 2.10 14.91
CA ASP A 19 -7.08 1.29 14.38
C ASP A 19 -7.30 0.97 12.90
N ILE A 20 -8.55 0.71 12.50
CA ILE A 20 -8.93 0.51 11.09
C ILE A 20 -8.59 1.77 10.29
N LEU A 21 -8.97 2.97 10.77
CA LEU A 21 -8.67 4.22 10.09
C LEU A 21 -7.17 4.50 10.02
N LYS A 22 -6.42 4.22 11.08
CA LYS A 22 -4.95 4.30 11.08
C LYS A 22 -4.31 3.35 10.06
N HIS A 23 -4.84 2.14 9.95
CA HIS A 23 -4.34 1.16 8.99
C HIS A 23 -4.59 1.62 7.54
N ILE A 24 -5.78 2.18 7.27
CA ILE A 24 -6.11 2.78 5.97
C ILE A 24 -5.14 3.93 5.66
N GLU A 25 -4.90 4.85 6.59
CA GLU A 25 -3.96 5.96 6.40
C GLU A 25 -2.55 5.43 6.09
N LEU A 26 -2.07 4.46 6.86
CA LEU A 26 -0.74 3.86 6.65
C LEU A 26 -0.60 3.29 5.23
N CYS A 27 -1.60 2.53 4.76
CA CYS A 27 -1.60 1.98 3.41
C CYS A 27 -1.71 3.07 2.34
N ALA A 28 -2.58 4.07 2.55
CA ALA A 28 -2.76 5.16 1.59
C ALA A 28 -1.50 6.00 1.40
N ARG A 29 -0.72 6.21 2.46
CA ARG A 29 0.53 6.97 2.40
C ARG A 29 1.58 6.34 1.49
N THR A 30 1.53 5.02 1.28
CA THR A 30 2.39 4.31 0.32
C THR A 30 2.22 4.85 -1.10
N SER A 31 1.00 5.21 -1.53
CA SER A 31 0.77 5.77 -2.87
C SER A 31 1.54 7.07 -3.14
N TYR A 32 1.77 7.86 -2.10
CA TYR A 32 2.42 9.16 -2.17
C TYR A 32 3.83 9.15 -1.56
N LYS A 33 4.33 7.97 -1.17
CA LYS A 33 5.60 7.79 -0.46
C LYS A 33 5.74 8.81 0.69
N SER A 34 4.74 8.80 1.57
CA SER A 34 4.59 9.76 2.68
C SER A 34 4.40 9.08 4.02
N GLU A 35 4.93 7.86 4.17
CA GLU A 35 4.87 7.05 5.37
C GLU A 35 5.56 7.74 6.56
N ASP A 36 6.56 8.55 6.29
CA ASP A 36 7.26 9.41 7.26
C ASP A 36 6.34 10.40 7.99
N LYS A 37 5.20 10.75 7.39
CA LYS A 37 4.18 11.64 7.97
C LYS A 37 3.15 10.90 8.82
N PHE A 38 3.20 9.56 8.87
CA PHE A 38 2.29 8.78 9.68
C PHE A 38 2.64 8.92 11.16
N ASP A 39 1.66 9.36 11.95
CA ASP A 39 1.81 9.56 13.39
C ASP A 39 0.76 8.72 14.14
N THR A 40 1.24 7.71 14.85
CA THR A 40 0.39 6.79 15.61
C THR A 40 -0.40 7.46 16.72
N ASN A 41 0.02 8.65 17.19
CA ASN A 41 -0.63 9.41 18.27
C ASN A 41 -1.74 10.32 17.75
N LYS A 42 -1.82 10.55 16.43
CA LYS A 42 -2.85 11.37 15.81
C LYS A 42 -4.04 10.54 15.34
N SER A 43 -5.20 11.19 15.26
CA SER A 43 -6.39 10.60 14.65
C SER A 43 -6.25 10.60 13.12
N SER A 44 -6.57 9.47 12.51
CA SER A 44 -6.61 9.31 11.05
C SER A 44 -7.97 9.67 10.43
N SER A 45 -8.95 10.07 11.23
CA SER A 45 -10.33 10.32 10.76
C SER A 45 -10.37 11.37 9.65
N LEU A 46 -9.75 12.53 9.88
CA LEU A 46 -9.72 13.62 8.90
C LEU A 46 -8.99 13.22 7.62
N PHE A 47 -7.92 12.43 7.75
CA PHE A 47 -7.19 11.93 6.58
C PHE A 47 -8.07 11.03 5.72
N VAL A 48 -8.75 10.06 6.34
CA VAL A 48 -9.66 9.13 5.66
C VAL A 48 -10.86 9.87 5.05
N GLU A 49 -11.45 10.83 5.77
CA GLU A 49 -12.51 11.69 5.22
C GLU A 49 -12.06 12.45 3.96
N ASN A 50 -10.84 12.98 3.96
CA ASN A 50 -10.29 13.66 2.78
C ASN A 50 -10.08 12.70 1.60
N MET A 51 -9.68 11.44 1.85
CA MET A 51 -9.60 10.41 0.82
C MET A 51 -10.97 10.11 0.21
N ILE A 52 -12.01 10.01 1.04
CA ILE A 52 -13.40 9.81 0.60
C ILE A 52 -13.87 11.00 -0.25
N LYS A 53 -13.68 12.23 0.24
CA LYS A 53 -14.08 13.46 -0.46
C LYS A 53 -13.38 13.62 -1.82
N SER A 54 -12.14 13.18 -1.91
CA SER A 54 -11.36 13.23 -3.18
C SER A 54 -11.65 12.04 -4.12
N GLY A 55 -12.54 11.13 -3.75
CA GLY A 55 -12.86 9.96 -4.57
C GLY A 55 -11.81 8.85 -4.54
N HIS A 56 -10.82 8.94 -3.66
CA HIS A 56 -9.75 7.92 -3.52
C HIS A 56 -10.19 6.77 -2.59
N THR A 57 -11.36 6.18 -2.87
CA THR A 57 -12.00 5.18 -2.01
C THR A 57 -11.36 3.79 -2.08
N SER A 58 -10.54 3.49 -3.08
CA SER A 58 -9.87 2.18 -3.20
C SER A 58 -8.98 1.85 -2.00
N VAL A 59 -8.35 2.84 -1.37
CA VAL A 59 -7.52 2.64 -0.19
C VAL A 59 -8.29 2.16 1.04
N LEU A 60 -9.60 2.40 1.08
CA LEU A 60 -10.48 1.94 2.17
C LEU A 60 -10.62 0.42 2.22
N GLU A 61 -10.29 -0.27 1.14
CA GLU A 61 -10.28 -1.74 1.08
C GLU A 61 -9.26 -2.36 2.04
N HIS A 62 -8.19 -1.65 2.36
CA HIS A 62 -7.17 -2.10 3.32
C HIS A 62 -7.69 -2.10 4.77
N GLY A 63 -8.74 -1.35 5.07
CA GLY A 63 -9.37 -1.37 6.39
C GLY A 63 -10.27 -2.58 6.57
N THR A 64 -9.75 -3.67 7.13
CA THR A 64 -10.54 -4.87 7.40
C THR A 64 -11.50 -4.64 8.56
N VAL A 65 -12.75 -5.02 8.36
CA VAL A 65 -13.84 -4.94 9.37
C VAL A 65 -14.33 -6.35 9.68
N TYR A 66 -14.41 -6.65 10.96
CA TYR A 66 -14.95 -7.89 11.49
C TYR A 66 -16.25 -7.61 12.24
N LEU A 67 -17.33 -8.28 11.86
CA LEU A 67 -18.64 -8.16 12.50
C LEU A 67 -19.09 -9.52 13.00
N THR A 68 -19.67 -9.56 14.19
CA THR A 68 -20.32 -10.76 14.75
C THR A 68 -21.78 -10.46 15.00
N VAL A 69 -22.66 -11.22 14.36
CA VAL A 69 -24.11 -11.05 14.48
C VAL A 69 -24.77 -12.36 14.90
N LEU A 70 -25.95 -12.29 15.52
CA LEU A 70 -26.78 -13.49 15.73
C LEU A 70 -27.25 -14.04 14.39
N SER A 71 -27.31 -15.37 14.25
CA SER A 71 -27.66 -16.04 12.99
C SER A 71 -29.12 -15.85 12.55
N ASP A 72 -29.94 -15.24 13.38
CA ASP A 72 -31.31 -14.81 13.05
C ASP A 72 -31.37 -13.46 12.30
N ARG A 73 -30.32 -12.69 12.29
CA ARG A 73 -30.20 -11.40 11.58
C ARG A 73 -30.09 -11.58 10.07
N LYS A 74 -31.10 -12.18 9.45
CA LYS A 74 -31.09 -12.60 8.05
C LYS A 74 -30.82 -11.48 7.05
N GLU A 75 -31.34 -10.27 7.29
CA GLU A 75 -31.14 -9.13 6.39
C GLU A 75 -29.64 -8.76 6.31
N ILE A 76 -28.98 -8.62 7.45
CA ILE A 76 -27.57 -8.27 7.53
C ILE A 76 -26.72 -9.37 6.89
N ILE A 77 -26.97 -10.62 7.26
CA ILE A 77 -26.25 -11.79 6.74
C ILE A 77 -26.41 -11.87 5.22
N ASN A 78 -27.62 -11.70 4.70
CA ASN A 78 -27.88 -11.75 3.27
C ASN A 78 -27.13 -10.67 2.50
N PHE A 79 -27.10 -9.42 3.03
CA PHE A 79 -26.36 -8.33 2.42
C PHE A 79 -24.86 -8.69 2.26
N TYR A 80 -24.21 -9.15 3.33
CA TYR A 80 -22.77 -9.47 3.26
C TYR A 80 -22.49 -10.77 2.51
N SER A 81 -23.41 -11.74 2.51
CA SER A 81 -23.26 -12.98 1.73
C SER A 81 -23.30 -12.77 0.24
N THR A 82 -24.02 -11.76 -0.22
CA THR A 82 -24.13 -11.39 -1.64
C THR A 82 -23.07 -10.38 -2.08
N ASN A 83 -22.40 -9.74 -1.13
CA ASN A 83 -21.35 -8.77 -1.43
C ASN A 83 -20.02 -9.50 -1.77
N PRO A 84 -19.43 -9.26 -2.97
CA PRO A 84 -18.25 -9.99 -3.43
C PRO A 84 -16.96 -9.69 -2.63
N TYR A 85 -16.96 -8.64 -1.83
CA TYR A 85 -15.84 -8.23 -1.00
C TYR A 85 -15.99 -8.65 0.46
N SER A 86 -16.99 -9.47 0.76
CA SER A 86 -17.27 -9.95 2.10
C SER A 86 -17.22 -11.48 2.15
N THR A 87 -16.88 -12.01 3.31
CA THR A 87 -16.94 -13.46 3.58
C THR A 87 -17.76 -13.70 4.83
N VAL A 88 -18.61 -14.72 4.81
CA VAL A 88 -19.53 -15.03 5.88
C VAL A 88 -19.33 -16.47 6.34
N MET A 89 -19.12 -16.66 7.64
CA MET A 89 -19.06 -17.98 8.29
C MET A 89 -20.13 -18.07 9.37
N ASN A 90 -20.88 -19.17 9.41
CA ASN A 90 -21.93 -19.42 10.40
C ASN A 90 -21.58 -20.64 11.23
N ASP A 91 -21.75 -20.57 12.56
CA ASP A 91 -21.54 -21.70 13.49
C ASP A 91 -22.85 -22.20 14.12
N GLY A 92 -24.00 -21.77 13.62
CA GLY A 92 -25.33 -22.09 14.11
C GLY A 92 -25.92 -20.95 14.94
N LEU A 93 -25.26 -20.49 15.98
CA LEU A 93 -25.73 -19.39 16.85
C LEU A 93 -25.27 -18.03 16.37
N LEU A 94 -24.01 -17.92 15.98
CA LEU A 94 -23.36 -16.69 15.55
C LEU A 94 -22.93 -16.79 14.09
N THR A 95 -22.95 -15.65 13.44
CA THR A 95 -22.43 -15.46 12.08
C THR A 95 -21.29 -14.44 12.13
N TYR A 96 -20.16 -14.85 11.57
CA TYR A 96 -18.90 -14.09 11.53
C TYR A 96 -18.71 -13.52 10.13
N ILE A 97 -18.68 -12.21 10.01
CA ILE A 97 -18.58 -11.48 8.74
C ILE A 97 -17.23 -10.78 8.69
N THR A 98 -16.45 -11.06 7.66
CA THR A 98 -15.25 -10.30 7.33
C THR A 98 -15.53 -9.46 6.09
N THR A 99 -15.38 -8.16 6.21
CA THR A 99 -15.57 -7.20 5.12
C THR A 99 -14.46 -6.14 5.16
N ASN A 100 -14.64 -5.02 4.45
CA ASN A 100 -13.71 -3.88 4.52
C ASN A 100 -14.46 -2.55 4.68
N TYR A 101 -13.71 -1.52 5.06
CA TYR A 101 -14.29 -0.20 5.31
C TYR A 101 -14.90 0.45 4.07
N ARG A 102 -14.42 0.10 2.85
CA ARG A 102 -15.02 0.57 1.60
C ARG A 102 -16.46 0.08 1.44
N VAL A 103 -16.73 -1.20 1.73
CA VAL A 103 -18.09 -1.76 1.71
C VAL A 103 -19.01 -1.02 2.70
N ILE A 104 -18.51 -0.74 3.90
CA ILE A 104 -19.27 0.03 4.92
C ILE A 104 -19.58 1.44 4.39
N GLU A 105 -18.57 2.14 3.86
CA GLU A 105 -18.69 3.51 3.38
C GLU A 105 -19.63 3.64 2.18
N GLU A 106 -19.43 2.84 1.15
CA GLU A 106 -20.20 2.92 -0.11
C GLU A 106 -21.66 2.52 0.08
N ASN A 107 -21.95 1.61 1.03
CA ASN A 107 -23.33 1.14 1.33
C ASN A 107 -23.93 1.80 2.58
N LYS A 108 -23.25 2.77 3.19
CA LYS A 108 -23.70 3.50 4.39
C LYS A 108 -24.06 2.58 5.56
N ARG A 109 -23.33 1.47 5.71
CA ARG A 109 -23.57 0.44 6.73
C ARG A 109 -22.90 0.76 8.08
N TYR A 110 -22.84 2.04 8.45
CA TYR A 110 -22.24 2.48 9.73
C TYR A 110 -22.97 1.94 10.96
N GLY A 111 -24.29 1.71 10.85
CA GLY A 111 -25.05 1.08 11.92
C GLY A 111 -24.58 -0.34 12.24
N ASP A 112 -24.22 -1.11 11.22
CA ASP A 112 -23.67 -2.45 11.41
C ASP A 112 -22.28 -2.39 12.06
N LEU A 113 -21.45 -1.45 11.63
CA LEU A 113 -20.13 -1.21 12.22
C LEU A 113 -20.23 -0.87 13.71
N MET A 114 -21.13 0.04 14.07
CA MET A 114 -21.32 0.47 15.45
C MET A 114 -21.91 -0.63 16.36
N SER A 115 -22.79 -1.48 15.82
CA SER A 115 -23.53 -2.46 16.60
C SER A 115 -22.86 -3.82 16.69
N TYR A 116 -22.07 -4.22 15.67
CA TYR A 116 -21.61 -5.61 15.51
C TYR A 116 -20.10 -5.75 15.34
N MET A 117 -19.34 -4.65 15.31
CA MET A 117 -17.89 -4.72 15.21
C MET A 117 -17.32 -5.51 16.39
N SER A 118 -16.43 -6.43 16.09
CA SER A 118 -15.84 -7.35 17.06
C SER A 118 -14.38 -7.65 16.78
N ALA A 119 -13.69 -8.22 17.76
CA ALA A 119 -12.39 -8.82 17.52
C ALA A 119 -12.54 -10.08 16.65
N PRO A 120 -11.56 -10.39 15.78
CA PRO A 120 -11.62 -11.58 14.94
C PRO A 120 -11.47 -12.85 15.79
N THR A 121 -12.49 -13.71 15.77
CA THR A 121 -12.50 -15.02 16.42
C THR A 121 -12.50 -16.14 15.37
N LYS A 122 -13.70 -16.55 14.91
CA LYS A 122 -13.88 -17.53 13.84
C LYS A 122 -13.95 -16.89 12.44
N HIS A 123 -13.68 -15.59 12.33
CA HIS A 123 -13.65 -14.89 11.08
C HIS A 123 -12.55 -15.38 10.15
N ILE A 124 -12.78 -15.31 8.83
CA ILE A 124 -11.72 -15.45 7.84
C ILE A 124 -10.83 -14.20 7.95
N LYS A 125 -9.58 -14.37 8.40
CA LYS A 125 -8.65 -13.28 8.63
C LYS A 125 -8.09 -12.77 7.32
N ARG A 126 -7.85 -11.46 7.25
CA ARG A 126 -7.10 -10.80 6.18
C ARG A 126 -5.78 -10.29 6.71
N PHE A 127 -4.78 -10.29 5.84
CA PHE A 127 -3.43 -9.83 6.15
C PHE A 127 -3.02 -8.75 5.17
N THR A 128 -2.28 -7.77 5.67
CA THR A 128 -1.71 -6.70 4.85
C THR A 128 -0.20 -6.81 4.85
N PHE A 129 0.41 -6.73 3.67
CA PHE A 129 1.86 -6.76 3.51
C PHE A 129 2.32 -5.51 2.76
N LEU A 130 3.36 -4.88 3.27
CA LEU A 130 4.17 -3.93 2.51
C LEU A 130 5.24 -4.73 1.78
N ILE A 131 5.23 -4.65 0.45
CA ILE A 131 6.18 -5.33 -0.42
C ILE A 131 7.04 -4.25 -1.08
N THR A 132 8.36 -4.34 -0.89
CA THR A 132 9.34 -3.54 -1.61
C THR A 132 9.95 -4.42 -2.70
N THR A 133 9.72 -4.08 -3.94
CA THR A 133 10.19 -4.85 -5.10
C THR A 133 10.32 -3.96 -6.32
N ASP A 134 10.90 -4.48 -7.39
CA ASP A 134 10.99 -3.80 -8.69
C ASP A 134 9.62 -3.64 -9.36
N ARG A 135 9.60 -2.79 -10.40
CA ARG A 135 8.36 -2.46 -11.11
C ARG A 135 7.77 -3.65 -11.87
N GLY A 136 8.61 -4.50 -12.45
CA GLY A 136 8.18 -5.70 -13.19
C GLY A 136 7.44 -6.65 -12.26
N THR A 137 8.07 -7.04 -11.17
CA THR A 137 7.50 -7.92 -10.13
C THR A 137 6.21 -7.31 -9.56
N SER A 138 6.19 -6.01 -9.25
CA SER A 138 4.97 -5.37 -8.70
C SER A 138 3.79 -5.43 -9.68
N HIS A 139 4.03 -5.32 -10.99
CA HIS A 139 3.00 -5.45 -12.02
C HIS A 139 2.44 -6.87 -12.15
N GLU A 140 3.24 -7.89 -11.87
CA GLU A 140 2.75 -9.27 -11.82
C GLU A 140 1.94 -9.52 -10.53
N ILE A 141 2.38 -9.00 -9.40
CA ILE A 141 1.67 -9.14 -8.11
C ILE A 141 0.25 -8.57 -8.21
N VAL A 142 0.04 -7.41 -8.81
CA VAL A 142 -1.29 -6.77 -8.90
C VAL A 142 -2.29 -7.52 -9.79
N ARG A 143 -1.86 -8.53 -10.53
CA ARG A 143 -2.74 -9.42 -11.30
C ARG A 143 -3.50 -10.43 -10.43
N HIS A 144 -3.12 -10.59 -9.16
CA HIS A 144 -3.86 -11.41 -8.19
C HIS A 144 -5.15 -10.71 -7.74
N ARG A 145 -6.21 -10.85 -8.51
CA ARG A 145 -7.48 -10.11 -8.38
C ARG A 145 -8.28 -10.38 -7.09
N SER A 146 -7.89 -11.37 -6.31
CA SER A 146 -8.49 -11.67 -5.00
C SER A 146 -7.98 -10.78 -3.86
N MET A 147 -7.03 -9.89 -4.14
CA MET A 147 -6.40 -8.99 -3.18
C MET A 147 -6.63 -7.53 -3.56
N SER A 148 -6.52 -6.64 -2.57
CA SER A 148 -6.53 -5.19 -2.77
C SER A 148 -5.11 -4.67 -2.77
N PHE A 149 -4.81 -3.73 -3.65
CA PHE A 149 -3.46 -3.19 -3.85
C PHE A 149 -3.43 -1.68 -3.75
N THR A 150 -2.36 -1.19 -3.15
CA THR A 150 -1.96 0.22 -3.19
C THR A 150 -0.47 0.25 -3.52
N GLN A 151 -0.09 1.00 -4.55
CA GLN A 151 1.29 1.10 -5.01
C GLN A 151 1.79 2.53 -4.94
N GLU A 152 3.11 2.70 -4.73
CA GLU A 152 3.78 3.99 -4.92
C GLU A 152 3.53 4.50 -6.34
N SER A 153 3.01 5.71 -6.44
CA SER A 153 2.64 6.31 -7.70
C SER A 153 3.79 7.11 -8.30
N THR A 154 4.36 6.62 -9.39
CA THR A 154 5.36 7.37 -10.17
C THR A 154 4.78 8.59 -10.92
N ARG A 155 3.45 8.77 -10.92
CA ARG A 155 2.80 9.97 -11.45
C ARG A 155 2.86 11.14 -10.48
N TYR A 156 2.72 10.85 -9.18
CA TYR A 156 2.62 11.87 -8.12
C TYR A 156 3.90 12.01 -7.30
N CYS A 157 4.75 10.99 -7.28
CA CYS A 157 6.03 11.05 -6.58
C CYS A 157 7.08 11.71 -7.48
N ASN A 158 7.35 12.99 -7.24
CA ASN A 158 8.43 13.72 -7.91
C ASN A 158 9.73 13.54 -7.12
N TYR A 159 10.63 12.70 -7.60
CA TYR A 159 11.87 12.35 -6.91
C TYR A 159 12.91 13.48 -6.89
N SER A 160 12.71 14.58 -7.64
CA SER A 160 13.52 15.77 -7.52
C SER A 160 13.22 16.63 -6.29
N ASN A 161 12.17 16.29 -5.52
CA ASN A 161 11.85 16.98 -4.29
C ASN A 161 12.81 16.60 -3.15
N ASN A 162 13.16 17.57 -2.31
CA ASN A 162 14.04 17.37 -1.16
C ASN A 162 13.61 16.24 -0.22
N ARG A 163 12.28 15.97 -0.12
CA ARG A 163 11.74 14.85 0.69
C ARG A 163 12.20 13.47 0.20
N PHE A 164 12.63 13.34 -1.04
CA PHE A 164 13.19 12.12 -1.63
C PHE A 164 14.72 12.20 -1.77
N ASN A 165 15.33 13.25 -1.17
CA ASN A 165 16.77 13.52 -1.24
C ASN A 165 17.31 13.60 -2.68
N ASN A 166 16.47 13.98 -3.63
CA ASN A 166 16.81 14.07 -5.06
C ASN A 166 17.43 12.76 -5.59
N ASN A 167 16.85 11.61 -5.22
CA ASN A 167 17.33 10.31 -5.65
C ASN A 167 16.16 9.41 -6.05
N VAL A 168 16.36 8.63 -7.09
CA VAL A 168 15.52 7.47 -7.42
C VAL A 168 15.97 6.27 -6.60
N THR A 169 15.03 5.44 -6.16
CA THR A 169 15.33 4.18 -5.47
C THR A 169 15.15 3.03 -6.46
N TYR A 170 16.19 2.23 -6.64
CA TYR A 170 16.17 1.02 -7.46
C TYR A 170 16.31 -0.22 -6.59
N ILE A 171 15.76 -1.31 -7.06
CA ILE A 171 15.84 -2.61 -6.39
C ILE A 171 17.06 -3.37 -6.92
N ILE A 172 17.86 -3.88 -5.99
CA ILE A 172 19.00 -4.74 -6.28
C ILE A 172 18.46 -6.09 -6.77
N PRO A 173 18.84 -6.55 -7.97
CA PRO A 173 18.44 -7.87 -8.45
C PRO A 173 18.99 -8.99 -7.56
N GLU A 174 18.28 -10.13 -7.50
CA GLU A 174 18.69 -11.30 -6.70
C GLU A 174 20.06 -11.90 -7.12
N TRP A 175 20.46 -11.69 -8.36
CA TRP A 175 21.75 -12.17 -8.88
C TRP A 175 22.91 -11.22 -8.57
N SER A 176 22.64 -10.03 -7.99
CA SER A 176 23.67 -9.04 -7.68
C SER A 176 24.01 -9.02 -6.20
N ASN A 177 25.30 -8.88 -5.90
CA ASN A 177 25.83 -8.78 -4.55
C ASN A 177 26.17 -7.34 -4.13
N VAL A 178 25.72 -6.33 -4.87
CA VAL A 178 25.93 -4.92 -4.55
C VAL A 178 25.21 -4.60 -3.24
N PRO A 179 25.89 -3.98 -2.24
CA PRO A 179 25.25 -3.65 -0.98
C PRO A 179 24.14 -2.60 -1.12
N GLU A 180 23.17 -2.62 -0.18
CA GLU A 180 22.24 -1.50 -0.03
C GLU A 180 22.99 -0.21 0.31
N GLY A 181 22.52 0.91 -0.23
CA GLY A 181 23.11 2.20 0.10
C GLY A 181 22.69 3.34 -0.81
N LYS A 182 23.22 4.50 -0.48
CA LYS A 182 23.14 5.69 -1.33
C LYS A 182 24.46 5.84 -2.08
N TYR A 183 24.39 5.85 -3.39
CA TYR A 183 25.56 5.95 -4.25
C TYR A 183 25.57 7.28 -5.00
N ASN A 184 26.75 7.91 -5.00
CA ASN A 184 26.97 9.09 -5.85
C ASN A 184 27.33 8.60 -7.26
N ILE A 185 26.47 8.90 -8.21
CA ILE A 185 26.61 8.49 -9.61
C ILE A 185 27.85 9.08 -10.30
N TYR A 186 28.39 10.15 -9.76
CA TYR A 186 29.62 10.80 -10.29
C TYR A 186 30.90 10.33 -9.59
N SER A 187 30.80 9.33 -8.70
CA SER A 187 31.96 8.78 -8.00
C SER A 187 32.60 7.66 -8.79
N SER A 188 33.93 7.70 -8.91
CA SER A 188 34.70 6.58 -9.47
C SER A 188 34.83 5.38 -8.51
N ASN A 189 34.26 5.45 -7.32
CA ASN A 189 34.35 4.38 -6.31
C ASN A 189 32.95 3.80 -6.03
N VAL A 190 32.42 3.05 -7.00
CA VAL A 190 31.15 2.33 -6.87
C VAL A 190 31.39 0.82 -6.88
N PRO A 191 30.63 0.01 -6.14
CA PRO A 191 30.90 -1.42 -5.96
C PRO A 191 30.81 -2.25 -7.25
N TRP A 192 30.13 -1.79 -8.27
CA TRP A 192 29.98 -2.46 -9.57
C TRP A 192 31.02 -2.05 -10.62
N LEU A 193 31.92 -1.08 -10.28
CA LEU A 193 32.94 -0.63 -11.22
C LEU A 193 33.86 -1.79 -11.65
N ASN A 194 34.03 -1.95 -12.96
CA ASN A 194 34.80 -3.04 -13.59
C ASN A 194 34.29 -4.47 -13.31
N THR A 195 33.02 -4.62 -12.94
CA THR A 195 32.34 -5.92 -12.79
C THR A 195 31.48 -6.23 -14.01
N THR A 196 31.02 -7.48 -14.11
CA THR A 196 30.03 -7.89 -15.15
C THR A 196 28.68 -7.19 -14.96
N GLU A 197 28.41 -6.66 -13.78
CA GLU A 197 27.19 -5.95 -13.41
C GLU A 197 27.21 -4.47 -13.81
N SER A 198 28.38 -3.93 -14.22
CA SER A 198 28.55 -2.50 -14.52
C SER A 198 27.54 -1.98 -15.53
N CYS A 199 27.36 -2.71 -16.63
CA CYS A 199 26.40 -2.31 -17.68
C CYS A 199 24.97 -2.13 -17.16
N PHE A 200 24.52 -2.97 -16.22
CA PHE A 200 23.20 -2.86 -15.60
C PHE A 200 23.11 -1.60 -14.74
N TYR A 201 24.05 -1.38 -13.83
CA TYR A 201 24.05 -0.24 -12.92
C TYR A 201 24.30 1.09 -13.62
N ASP A 202 25.15 1.11 -14.64
CA ASP A 202 25.38 2.29 -15.48
C ASP A 202 24.11 2.69 -16.24
N GLY A 203 23.34 1.71 -16.73
CA GLY A 203 22.03 1.97 -17.32
C GLY A 203 21.01 2.55 -16.32
N LEU A 204 21.07 2.18 -15.03
CA LEU A 204 20.22 2.81 -13.98
C LEU A 204 20.64 4.25 -13.71
N ILE A 205 21.96 4.54 -13.76
CA ILE A 205 22.49 5.90 -13.63
C ILE A 205 22.02 6.79 -14.78
N ASP A 206 22.12 6.30 -16.00
CA ASP A 206 21.66 7.02 -17.19
C ASP A 206 20.16 7.32 -17.10
N ASN A 207 19.35 6.33 -16.72
CA ASN A 207 17.91 6.52 -16.49
C ASN A 207 17.59 7.57 -15.40
N GLU A 208 18.35 7.59 -14.29
CA GLU A 208 18.16 8.60 -13.24
C GLU A 208 18.52 10.00 -13.76
N SER A 209 19.62 10.11 -14.50
CA SER A 209 20.09 11.35 -15.13
C SER A 209 19.06 11.91 -16.12
N ASP A 210 18.55 11.06 -17.01
CA ASP A 210 17.54 11.41 -17.99
C ASP A 210 16.23 11.85 -17.33
N TYR A 211 15.78 11.12 -16.30
CA TYR A 211 14.58 11.50 -15.52
C TYR A 211 14.71 12.91 -14.93
N PHE A 212 15.83 13.22 -14.28
CA PHE A 212 16.04 14.56 -13.72
C PHE A 212 16.26 15.62 -14.81
N GLY A 213 16.93 15.26 -15.91
CA GLY A 213 17.08 16.12 -17.06
C GLY A 213 15.73 16.55 -17.65
N LEU A 214 14.82 15.60 -17.85
CA LEU A 214 13.47 15.85 -18.36
C LEU A 214 12.66 16.74 -17.40
N LEU A 215 12.72 16.51 -16.10
CA LEU A 215 12.06 17.37 -15.11
C LEU A 215 12.61 18.81 -15.15
N ASN A 216 13.93 18.97 -15.29
CA ASN A 216 14.57 20.27 -15.33
C ASN A 216 14.18 21.12 -16.56
N ILE A 217 13.84 20.49 -17.68
CA ILE A 217 13.32 21.17 -18.87
C ILE A 217 11.79 21.31 -18.85
N GLY A 218 11.13 21.00 -17.74
CA GLY A 218 9.71 21.25 -17.49
C GLY A 218 8.75 20.12 -17.79
N TRP A 219 9.22 18.90 -18.00
CA TRP A 219 8.34 17.75 -18.13
C TRP A 219 7.68 17.42 -16.79
N THR A 220 6.45 16.90 -16.84
CA THR A 220 5.77 16.39 -15.64
C THR A 220 6.40 15.07 -15.20
N THR A 221 6.20 14.69 -13.92
CA THR A 221 6.66 13.38 -13.40
C THR A 221 6.06 12.20 -14.18
N GLU A 222 4.84 12.36 -14.69
CA GLU A 222 4.18 11.34 -15.50
C GLU A 222 4.83 11.16 -16.86
N GLN A 223 5.34 12.24 -17.46
CA GLN A 223 6.03 12.21 -18.75
C GLN A 223 7.48 11.73 -18.64
N ALA A 224 8.17 12.08 -17.54
CA ALA A 224 9.59 11.78 -17.33
C ALA A 224 9.88 10.37 -16.81
N ARG A 225 8.88 9.63 -16.33
CA ARG A 225 9.04 8.28 -15.74
C ARG A 225 9.29 7.18 -16.76
#